data_2fac8228182b86dabf2a0fefa03392b6
#
_entry.id   2fac8228182b86dabf2a0fefa03392b6
#
_cell.length_a   1.000
_cell.length_b   1.000
_cell.length_c   1.000
_cell.angle_alpha   90.00
_cell.angle_beta   90.00
_cell.angle_gamma   90.00
#
_symmetry.space_group_name_H-M   'P 1'
#
loop_
_entity.id
_entity.type
_entity.pdbx_description
1 polymer ?
#
loop_
_entity_poly.entity_id
_entity_poly.type
_entity_poly.pdbx_seq_one_letter_code
_entity_poly.pdbx_strand_id
1 'polypeptide(L)'
;MDAIEQLKQDVREGRIDVERLVDLVATLQRQLQTLQQQLRVANQHIEALQKQSGDGGQPKADQPYSLRAEENRQEARKKMKKRKPKPVRRGRLTSAAKIALAVRHEEVFPEGVAKQDCQPSHVRPVWRLEQGRAVVIAYHIYRGPNSRYGKIPGALGRSEFGIEIILEIAFLVYVIGLSFDKVSALLQFFQGLQLRKAQADALLYRLARHWENEFETLCTLLAHSAVVHADETGWSLKSVWAFVSEKARVLLFGVPKDAETLQALLDPATFAGIIISDDAAVYANFSAAQKCWAHLLRKAIKLTLQAPNDPDYRAFTDRLLEIYRSACRVQRDGRLSDAGRARQVAALDDELLELCAPVWVAELPKLTDETEDNYRLLVQEVMRLMLAKELFTFVTAAPTTQPNGVSQPVAGTNNEAERTLRGVAQARDTGRTNKTLAGARRQTIVVSVLESLRLYLPCFTLSSVVAEVERWLETGRSCYQKLLAKLKLSVAERPILDRVLPKPDS
;
A
#
# COMPACT_ATOMS: atom_id res chain seq x y z
N MET A 1 -31.20 16.30 -10.95
CA MET A 1 -32.60 15.82 -10.73
C MET A 1 -32.52 14.35 -10.41
N ASP A 2 -33.16 13.92 -9.34
CA ASP A 2 -33.15 12.50 -8.93
C ASP A 2 -33.92 11.69 -10.00
N ALA A 3 -33.42 10.50 -10.38
CA ALA A 3 -34.06 9.66 -11.39
C ALA A 3 -35.52 9.33 -11.06
N ILE A 4 -35.89 9.34 -9.77
CA ILE A 4 -37.27 9.16 -9.28
C ILE A 4 -38.13 10.38 -9.58
N GLU A 5 -37.60 11.58 -9.44
CA GLU A 5 -38.33 12.82 -9.75
C GLU A 5 -38.54 12.98 -11.26
N GLN A 6 -37.57 12.57 -12.08
CA GLN A 6 -37.70 12.51 -13.53
C GLN A 6 -38.79 11.51 -13.95
N LEU A 7 -38.80 10.32 -13.35
CA LEU A 7 -39.81 9.30 -13.58
C LEU A 7 -41.23 9.80 -13.21
N LYS A 8 -41.37 10.50 -12.08
CA LYS A 8 -42.65 11.12 -11.66
C LYS A 8 -43.12 12.20 -12.64
N GLN A 9 -42.20 12.96 -13.20
CA GLN A 9 -42.49 13.99 -14.18
C GLN A 9 -42.95 13.39 -15.50
N ASP A 10 -42.28 12.31 -15.96
CA ASP A 10 -42.65 11.60 -17.19
C ASP A 10 -44.02 10.89 -17.09
N VAL A 11 -44.38 10.41 -15.88
CA VAL A 11 -45.77 9.91 -15.62
C VAL A 11 -46.79 11.03 -15.64
N ARG A 12 -46.52 12.19 -15.02
CA ARG A 12 -47.44 13.34 -14.99
C ARG A 12 -47.67 13.96 -16.37
N GLU A 13 -46.65 13.89 -17.23
CA GLU A 13 -46.70 14.44 -18.59
C GLU A 13 -47.24 13.42 -19.62
N GLY A 14 -47.72 12.26 -19.17
CA GLY A 14 -48.29 11.21 -20.03
C GLY A 14 -47.27 10.52 -20.97
N ARG A 15 -46.00 10.69 -20.71
CA ARG A 15 -44.92 10.06 -21.51
C ARG A 15 -44.71 8.58 -21.18
N ILE A 16 -45.20 8.15 -20.03
CA ILE A 16 -45.17 6.75 -19.62
C ILE A 16 -46.59 6.27 -19.33
N ASP A 17 -47.00 5.22 -20.02
CA ASP A 17 -48.29 4.57 -19.81
C ASP A 17 -48.35 3.93 -18.40
N VAL A 18 -49.44 4.19 -17.68
CA VAL A 18 -49.68 3.72 -16.32
C VAL A 18 -49.66 2.19 -16.27
N GLU A 19 -50.14 1.49 -17.28
CA GLU A 19 -50.09 0.03 -17.37
C GLU A 19 -48.63 -0.50 -17.40
N ARG A 20 -47.76 0.12 -18.20
CA ARG A 20 -46.33 -0.21 -18.23
C ARG A 20 -45.65 0.03 -16.90
N LEU A 21 -46.05 1.02 -16.16
CA LEU A 21 -45.48 1.33 -14.83
C LEU A 21 -45.92 0.27 -13.81
N VAL A 22 -47.15 -0.19 -13.87
CA VAL A 22 -47.67 -1.29 -13.02
C VAL A 22 -46.98 -2.59 -13.36
N ASP A 23 -46.73 -2.88 -14.62
CA ASP A 23 -45.99 -4.06 -15.05
C ASP A 23 -44.53 -4.06 -14.61
N LEU A 24 -43.90 -2.87 -14.66
CA LEU A 24 -42.51 -2.69 -14.16
C LEU A 24 -42.45 -2.91 -12.64
N VAL A 25 -43.38 -2.33 -11.88
CA VAL A 25 -43.46 -2.54 -10.43
C VAL A 25 -43.73 -4.00 -10.09
N ALA A 26 -44.64 -4.66 -10.79
CA ALA A 26 -44.90 -6.09 -10.60
C ALA A 26 -43.68 -6.96 -10.95
N THR A 27 -42.90 -6.57 -11.94
CA THR A 27 -41.66 -7.26 -12.31
C THR A 27 -40.57 -7.07 -11.25
N LEU A 28 -40.39 -5.84 -10.77
CA LEU A 28 -39.44 -5.53 -9.69
C LEU A 28 -39.81 -6.23 -8.38
N GLN A 29 -41.08 -6.32 -8.05
CA GLN A 29 -41.55 -7.08 -6.87
C GLN A 29 -41.25 -8.57 -6.99
N ARG A 30 -41.43 -9.16 -8.17
CA ARG A 30 -41.08 -10.57 -8.43
C ARG A 30 -39.56 -10.80 -8.31
N GLN A 31 -38.75 -9.89 -8.86
CA GLN A 31 -37.29 -9.96 -8.72
C GLN A 31 -36.85 -9.84 -7.26
N LEU A 32 -37.46 -8.95 -6.49
CA LEU A 32 -37.17 -8.75 -5.06
C LEU A 32 -37.52 -9.98 -4.24
N GLN A 33 -38.66 -10.64 -4.54
CA GLN A 33 -39.02 -11.93 -3.91
C GLN A 33 -38.04 -13.05 -4.25
N THR A 34 -37.62 -13.13 -5.51
CA THR A 34 -36.62 -14.12 -5.96
C THR A 34 -35.28 -13.93 -5.27
N LEU A 35 -34.79 -12.68 -5.17
CA LEU A 35 -33.55 -12.35 -4.47
C LEU A 35 -33.63 -12.64 -2.98
N GLN A 36 -34.77 -12.35 -2.33
CA GLN A 36 -34.98 -12.69 -0.93
C GLN A 36 -34.98 -14.22 -0.70
N GLN A 37 -35.50 -14.97 -1.62
CA GLN A 37 -35.49 -16.43 -1.54
C GLN A 37 -34.07 -16.99 -1.75
N GLN A 38 -33.32 -16.46 -2.71
CA GLN A 38 -31.92 -16.82 -2.91
C GLN A 38 -31.07 -16.49 -1.67
N LEU A 39 -31.29 -15.34 -1.06
CA LEU A 39 -30.59 -14.93 0.16
C LEU A 39 -30.90 -15.91 1.33
N ARG A 40 -32.16 -16.35 1.47
CA ARG A 40 -32.52 -17.36 2.47
C ARG A 40 -31.81 -18.70 2.24
N VAL A 41 -31.76 -19.15 0.99
CA VAL A 41 -31.08 -20.40 0.64
C VAL A 41 -29.57 -20.29 0.86
N ALA A 42 -28.96 -19.17 0.50
CA ALA A 42 -27.55 -18.93 0.75
C ALA A 42 -27.21 -18.90 2.26
N ASN A 43 -28.04 -18.25 3.08
CA ASN A 43 -27.86 -18.23 4.53
C ASN A 43 -28.02 -19.63 5.15
N GLN A 44 -28.98 -20.43 4.68
CA GLN A 44 -29.12 -21.83 5.12
C GLN A 44 -27.90 -22.67 4.74
N HIS A 45 -27.32 -22.42 3.56
CA HIS A 45 -26.09 -23.10 3.12
C HIS A 45 -24.89 -22.72 3.99
N ILE A 46 -24.76 -21.44 4.33
CA ILE A 46 -23.73 -20.92 5.24
C ILE A 46 -23.87 -21.55 6.64
N GLU A 47 -25.10 -21.62 7.18
CA GLU A 47 -25.34 -22.29 8.46
C GLU A 47 -25.05 -23.80 8.41
N ALA A 48 -25.37 -24.46 7.31
CA ALA A 48 -25.06 -25.89 7.12
C ALA A 48 -23.54 -26.12 7.04
N LEU A 49 -22.80 -25.26 6.32
CA LEU A 49 -21.33 -25.30 6.24
C LEU A 49 -20.68 -24.98 7.60
N GLN A 50 -21.25 -24.04 8.35
CA GLN A 50 -20.78 -23.71 9.71
C GLN A 50 -21.01 -24.86 10.70
N LYS A 51 -22.14 -25.59 10.57
CA LYS A 51 -22.41 -26.80 11.36
C LYS A 51 -21.51 -27.97 10.96
N GLN A 52 -21.20 -28.13 9.69
CA GLN A 52 -20.26 -29.17 9.21
C GLN A 52 -18.80 -28.88 9.61
N SER A 53 -18.39 -27.63 9.79
CA SER A 53 -17.06 -27.26 10.29
C SER A 53 -16.92 -27.39 11.83
N GLY A 54 -18.00 -27.67 12.54
CA GLY A 54 -18.02 -27.79 14.01
C GLY A 54 -17.76 -29.20 14.57
N ASP A 55 -17.94 -30.27 13.76
CA ASP A 55 -17.87 -31.64 14.29
C ASP A 55 -17.24 -32.60 13.28
N GLY A 56 -15.94 -32.59 13.20
CA GLY A 56 -15.18 -33.52 12.37
C GLY A 56 -13.69 -33.24 12.42
N GLY A 57 -13.03 -33.83 13.41
CA GLY A 57 -11.59 -33.76 13.59
C GLY A 57 -10.81 -34.31 12.41
N GLN A 58 -10.68 -33.53 11.30
CA GLN A 58 -9.61 -33.78 10.37
C GLN A 58 -8.28 -33.43 11.05
N PRO A 59 -7.25 -34.26 10.93
CA PRO A 59 -5.93 -33.93 11.45
C PRO A 59 -5.50 -32.64 10.74
N LYS A 60 -5.50 -31.52 11.49
CA LYS A 60 -4.99 -30.24 10.98
C LYS A 60 -3.54 -30.45 10.63
N ALA A 61 -3.20 -30.27 9.35
CA ALA A 61 -1.83 -30.29 8.90
C ALA A 61 -0.95 -29.44 9.84
N ASP A 62 0.18 -29.99 10.24
CA ASP A 62 1.09 -29.38 11.21
C ASP A 62 1.80 -28.19 10.51
N GLN A 63 1.11 -27.07 10.41
CA GLN A 63 1.65 -25.85 9.81
C GLN A 63 2.44 -25.11 10.87
N PRO A 64 3.74 -24.86 10.66
CA PRO A 64 4.63 -24.23 11.64
C PRO A 64 4.21 -22.80 12.04
N TYR A 65 3.28 -22.19 11.32
CA TYR A 65 2.75 -20.84 11.56
C TYR A 65 1.23 -20.82 11.81
N SER A 66 0.63 -21.95 12.20
CA SER A 66 -0.81 -22.02 12.50
C SER A 66 -1.16 -21.24 13.77
N LEU A 67 -2.41 -20.79 13.88
CA LEU A 67 -2.96 -20.20 15.12
C LEU A 67 -2.67 -21.08 16.34
N ARG A 68 -2.75 -22.41 16.20
CA ARG A 68 -2.44 -23.38 17.22
C ARG A 68 -0.97 -23.35 17.67
N ALA A 69 -0.02 -23.11 16.73
CA ALA A 69 1.39 -22.98 17.09
C ALA A 69 1.63 -21.69 17.91
N GLU A 70 0.90 -20.61 17.62
CA GLU A 70 1.01 -19.39 18.39
C GLU A 70 0.28 -19.47 19.75
N GLU A 71 -0.85 -20.13 19.82
CA GLU A 71 -1.54 -20.44 21.08
C GLU A 71 -0.63 -21.29 21.98
N ASN A 72 -0.02 -22.35 21.46
CA ASN A 72 0.96 -23.17 22.21
C ASN A 72 2.17 -22.36 22.67
N ARG A 73 2.65 -21.40 21.87
CA ARG A 73 3.72 -20.47 22.27
C ARG A 73 3.27 -19.53 23.38
N GLN A 74 2.04 -19.01 23.31
CA GLN A 74 1.48 -18.15 24.35
C GLN A 74 1.26 -18.90 25.65
N GLU A 75 0.76 -20.14 25.58
CA GLU A 75 0.63 -21.00 26.76
C GLU A 75 1.99 -21.37 27.37
N ALA A 76 2.97 -21.69 26.52
CA ALA A 76 4.35 -21.95 26.98
C ALA A 76 4.95 -20.71 27.66
N ARG A 77 4.67 -19.49 27.15
CA ARG A 77 5.07 -18.23 27.79
C ARG A 77 4.37 -18.00 29.13
N LYS A 78 3.07 -18.35 29.25
CA LYS A 78 2.33 -18.28 30.53
C LYS A 78 2.89 -19.25 31.57
N LYS A 79 3.27 -20.47 31.16
CA LYS A 79 3.88 -21.48 32.03
C LYS A 79 5.32 -21.12 32.46
N MET A 80 6.04 -20.27 31.69
CA MET A 80 7.42 -19.84 32.00
C MET A 80 7.53 -18.72 33.05
N LYS A 81 6.48 -18.32 33.73
CA LYS A 81 6.52 -17.25 34.78
C LYS A 81 7.24 -17.65 36.08
N LYS A 82 7.78 -18.84 36.22
CA LYS A 82 8.73 -19.13 37.31
C LYS A 82 10.10 -18.57 36.91
N ARG A 83 10.57 -17.56 37.67
CA ARG A 83 11.88 -16.92 37.47
C ARG A 83 12.98 -17.98 37.41
N LYS A 84 13.40 -18.35 36.21
CA LYS A 84 14.71 -19.02 36.03
C LYS A 84 15.79 -18.01 36.39
N PRO A 85 16.88 -18.42 37.06
CA PRO A 85 18.02 -17.54 37.32
C PRO A 85 18.43 -16.92 35.98
N LYS A 86 18.65 -15.59 35.99
CA LYS A 86 19.02 -14.85 34.77
C LYS A 86 20.28 -15.52 34.20
N PRO A 87 20.23 -16.04 32.97
CA PRO A 87 21.42 -16.63 32.40
C PRO A 87 22.51 -15.57 32.38
N VAL A 88 23.72 -15.90 32.82
CA VAL A 88 24.88 -15.04 32.69
C VAL A 88 24.91 -14.52 31.27
N ARG A 89 24.82 -13.18 31.10
CA ARG A 89 24.76 -12.52 29.80
C ARG A 89 26.10 -12.74 29.06
N ARG A 90 26.29 -13.92 28.49
CA ARG A 90 27.43 -14.22 27.60
C ARG A 90 27.23 -13.43 26.30
N GLY A 91 28.18 -12.56 25.96
CA GLY A 91 28.39 -12.08 24.59
C GLY A 91 27.89 -10.70 24.20
N ARG A 92 27.66 -9.76 25.15
CA ARG A 92 27.62 -8.32 24.79
C ARG A 92 29.01 -7.74 25.03
N LEU A 93 29.65 -7.26 23.97
CA LEU A 93 30.89 -6.49 24.10
C LEU A 93 30.61 -5.25 24.97
N THR A 94 31.46 -5.02 25.95
CA THR A 94 31.42 -3.79 26.75
C THR A 94 31.80 -2.57 25.87
N SER A 95 31.45 -1.37 26.29
CA SER A 95 31.89 -0.17 25.57
C SER A 95 33.41 -0.09 25.47
N ALA A 96 34.14 -0.44 26.53
CA ALA A 96 35.59 -0.49 26.50
C ALA A 96 36.14 -1.50 25.47
N ALA A 97 35.56 -2.72 25.41
CA ALA A 97 35.94 -3.69 24.40
C ALA A 97 35.67 -3.25 22.98
N LYS A 98 34.57 -2.51 22.74
CA LYS A 98 34.27 -1.92 21.44
C LYS A 98 35.22 -0.79 21.08
N ILE A 99 35.57 0.08 22.04
CA ILE A 99 36.56 1.14 21.83
C ILE A 99 37.93 0.55 21.47
N ALA A 100 38.31 -0.59 22.09
CA ALA A 100 39.55 -1.29 21.75
C ALA A 100 39.53 -1.89 20.33
N LEU A 101 38.37 -2.12 19.73
CA LEU A 101 38.20 -2.57 18.35
C LEU A 101 38.11 -1.41 17.35
N ALA A 102 38.14 -0.15 17.82
CA ALA A 102 37.97 0.99 16.95
C ALA A 102 39.13 1.13 15.97
N VAL A 103 38.81 1.24 14.68
CA VAL A 103 39.79 1.45 13.60
C VAL A 103 40.31 2.88 13.58
N ARG A 104 39.52 3.83 14.12
CA ARG A 104 39.90 5.23 14.29
C ARG A 104 39.13 5.90 15.41
N HIS A 105 39.66 7.05 15.82
CA HIS A 105 39.09 7.93 16.84
C HIS A 105 38.72 9.26 16.19
N GLU A 106 37.52 9.76 16.42
CA GLU A 106 37.03 11.03 15.87
C GLU A 106 36.54 11.95 17.02
N GLU A 107 36.87 13.21 16.93
CA GLU A 107 36.39 14.23 17.87
C GLU A 107 35.12 14.87 17.36
N VAL A 108 34.13 15.01 18.25
CA VAL A 108 32.83 15.58 17.91
C VAL A 108 32.50 16.72 18.84
N PHE A 109 32.47 17.92 18.30
CA PHE A 109 32.18 19.16 19.01
C PHE A 109 30.74 19.60 18.80
N PRO A 110 30.16 20.36 19.74
CA PRO A 110 28.88 21.03 19.56
C PRO A 110 28.95 22.05 18.41
N GLU A 111 27.92 22.08 17.60
CA GLU A 111 27.80 23.01 16.48
C GLU A 111 27.81 24.47 16.95
N GLY A 112 28.59 25.35 16.29
CA GLY A 112 28.70 26.76 16.59
C GLY A 112 29.47 27.09 17.84
N VAL A 113 30.21 26.15 18.46
CA VAL A 113 31.04 26.37 19.64
C VAL A 113 32.53 26.22 19.27
N ALA A 114 33.36 27.15 19.68
CA ALA A 114 34.81 27.08 19.46
C ALA A 114 35.38 25.86 20.22
N LYS A 115 36.37 25.18 19.64
CA LYS A 115 36.97 23.97 20.25
C LYS A 115 37.56 24.23 21.62
N GLN A 116 38.16 25.42 21.83
CA GLN A 116 38.76 25.86 23.09
C GLN A 116 37.74 25.99 24.23
N ASP A 117 36.46 26.23 23.91
CA ASP A 117 35.39 26.36 24.89
C ASP A 117 34.71 25.03 25.22
N CYS A 118 35.22 23.94 24.66
CA CYS A 118 34.65 22.61 24.81
C CYS A 118 35.50 21.75 25.75
N GLN A 119 34.86 20.96 26.57
CA GLN A 119 35.49 20.00 27.48
C GLN A 119 35.22 18.55 27.03
N PRO A 120 36.18 17.63 27.16
CA PRO A 120 35.94 16.20 26.93
C PRO A 120 34.82 15.71 27.85
N SER A 121 33.91 14.91 27.29
CA SER A 121 32.79 14.36 28.06
C SER A 121 32.85 12.82 28.15
N HIS A 122 32.70 12.14 27.07
CA HIS A 122 32.74 10.68 27.04
C HIS A 122 33.07 10.17 25.64
N VAL A 123 33.49 8.89 25.58
CA VAL A 123 33.78 8.20 24.32
C VAL A 123 32.63 7.22 23.99
N ARG A 124 32.17 7.26 22.78
CA ARG A 124 31.09 6.42 22.31
C ARG A 124 31.49 5.62 21.06
N PRO A 125 31.57 4.28 21.14
CA PRO A 125 31.81 3.45 19.98
C PRO A 125 30.55 3.31 19.15
N VAL A 126 30.66 3.49 17.82
CA VAL A 126 29.58 3.30 16.85
C VAL A 126 30.06 2.41 15.72
N TRP A 127 29.27 1.40 15.41
CA TRP A 127 29.46 0.56 14.23
C TRP A 127 29.05 1.36 12.99
N ARG A 128 29.95 1.42 12.02
CA ARG A 128 29.76 2.07 10.72
C ARG A 128 30.00 1.08 9.59
N LEU A 129 29.44 1.37 8.43
CA LEU A 129 29.68 0.57 7.21
C LEU A 129 30.66 1.34 6.31
N GLU A 130 31.89 0.85 6.17
CA GLU A 130 32.91 1.44 5.31
C GLU A 130 33.44 0.41 4.33
N GLN A 131 33.45 0.75 3.05
CA GLN A 131 33.89 -0.12 1.96
C GLN A 131 33.28 -1.54 2.02
N GLY A 132 32.00 -1.62 2.42
CA GLY A 132 31.28 -2.89 2.54
C GLY A 132 31.62 -3.72 3.78
N ARG A 133 32.38 -3.18 4.75
CA ARG A 133 32.71 -3.83 6.01
C ARG A 133 32.20 -3.05 7.20
N ALA A 134 31.77 -3.75 8.24
CA ALA A 134 31.39 -3.14 9.50
C ALA A 134 32.64 -2.87 10.34
N VAL A 135 32.86 -1.59 10.66
CA VAL A 135 33.98 -1.11 11.47
C VAL A 135 33.46 -0.37 12.69
N VAL A 136 34.25 -0.30 13.75
CA VAL A 136 33.95 0.51 14.93
C VAL A 136 34.73 1.81 14.84
N ILE A 137 34.03 2.94 15.01
CA ILE A 137 34.65 4.26 15.18
C ILE A 137 34.39 4.72 16.62
N ALA A 138 35.42 5.16 17.30
CA ALA A 138 35.32 5.72 18.64
C ALA A 138 35.17 7.24 18.58
N TYR A 139 33.98 7.74 18.86
CA TYR A 139 33.70 9.17 18.87
C TYR A 139 33.95 9.78 20.26
N HIS A 140 34.89 10.69 20.35
CA HIS A 140 35.17 11.49 21.52
C HIS A 140 34.22 12.69 21.55
N ILE A 141 33.20 12.63 22.38
CA ILE A 141 32.16 13.64 22.44
C ILE A 141 32.59 14.74 23.42
N TYR A 142 32.59 15.95 22.90
CA TYR A 142 32.89 17.15 23.69
C TYR A 142 31.59 17.84 24.12
N ARG A 143 31.66 18.47 25.26
CA ARG A 143 30.59 19.28 25.85
C ARG A 143 31.01 20.76 25.82
N GLY A 144 30.19 21.58 25.21
CA GLY A 144 30.30 23.02 25.20
C GLY A 144 29.53 23.68 26.34
N PRO A 145 29.51 25.03 26.38
CA PRO A 145 28.70 25.83 27.29
C PRO A 145 27.22 25.41 27.24
N ASN A 146 26.48 25.63 28.34
CA ASN A 146 25.05 25.30 28.45
C ASN A 146 24.72 23.82 28.21
N SER A 147 25.64 22.90 28.52
CA SER A 147 25.47 21.44 28.38
C SER A 147 25.14 20.99 26.96
N ARG A 148 25.56 21.70 25.93
CA ARG A 148 25.47 21.26 24.54
C ARG A 148 26.54 20.21 24.27
N TYR A 149 26.13 19.09 23.69
CA TYR A 149 27.03 17.99 23.31
C TYR A 149 27.20 17.91 21.82
N GLY A 150 28.37 17.48 21.38
CA GLY A 150 28.59 17.10 19.97
C GLY A 150 27.66 16.00 19.51
N LYS A 151 27.11 16.12 18.30
CA LYS A 151 26.24 15.12 17.69
C LYS A 151 27.06 14.26 16.73
N ILE A 152 27.04 12.94 16.90
CA ILE A 152 27.72 12.00 15.99
C ILE A 152 27.00 12.03 14.63
N PRO A 153 27.70 12.34 13.51
CA PRO A 153 27.10 12.31 12.18
C PRO A 153 26.51 10.94 11.85
N GLY A 154 25.36 10.92 11.20
CA GLY A 154 24.69 9.68 10.78
C GLY A 154 24.32 8.72 11.92
N ALA A 155 24.30 9.16 13.17
CA ALA A 155 23.85 8.34 14.30
C ALA A 155 22.44 8.74 14.76
N LEU A 156 21.52 7.76 14.76
CA LEU A 156 20.15 7.96 15.21
C LEU A 156 20.07 7.98 16.75
N GLY A 157 20.09 9.16 17.35
CA GLY A 157 20.06 9.36 18.80
C GLY A 157 21.25 8.67 19.49
N ARG A 158 20.95 7.79 20.46
CA ARG A 158 21.98 7.00 21.17
C ARG A 158 22.25 5.62 20.54
N SER A 159 22.04 5.44 19.25
CA SER A 159 22.33 4.18 18.56
C SER A 159 23.82 3.86 18.59
N GLU A 160 24.18 2.60 18.82
CA GLU A 160 25.55 2.08 18.65
C GLU A 160 25.84 1.68 17.19
N PHE A 161 24.90 1.96 16.26
CA PHE A 161 24.98 1.65 14.84
C PHE A 161 24.67 2.92 14.05
N GLY A 162 25.44 3.15 13.02
CA GLY A 162 25.21 4.22 12.07
C GLY A 162 23.91 4.02 11.27
N ILE A 163 23.42 5.09 10.68
CA ILE A 163 22.16 5.08 9.93
C ILE A 163 22.23 4.16 8.72
N GLU A 164 23.39 4.00 8.09
CA GLU A 164 23.61 3.12 6.95
C GLU A 164 23.30 1.66 7.26
N ILE A 165 23.72 1.16 8.44
CA ILE A 165 23.43 -0.20 8.91
C ILE A 165 21.93 -0.35 9.22
N ILE A 166 21.32 0.67 9.82
CA ILE A 166 19.89 0.65 10.16
C ILE A 166 19.04 0.62 8.88
N LEU A 167 19.41 1.40 7.88
CA LEU A 167 18.72 1.46 6.58
C LEU A 167 18.89 0.16 5.79
N GLU A 168 20.09 -0.43 5.83
CA GLU A 168 20.32 -1.74 5.21
C GLU A 168 19.43 -2.82 5.86
N ILE A 169 19.38 -2.88 7.20
CA ILE A 169 18.47 -3.80 7.90
C ILE A 169 17.02 -3.54 7.51
N ALA A 170 16.58 -2.28 7.45
CA ALA A 170 15.23 -1.92 7.09
C ALA A 170 14.86 -2.37 5.68
N PHE A 171 15.75 -2.15 4.72
CA PHE A 171 15.59 -2.58 3.34
C PHE A 171 15.53 -4.11 3.22
N LEU A 172 16.47 -4.82 3.83
CA LEU A 172 16.53 -6.28 3.78
C LEU A 172 15.31 -6.95 4.45
N VAL A 173 14.84 -6.41 5.57
CA VAL A 173 13.68 -6.97 6.30
C VAL A 173 12.38 -6.65 5.58
N TYR A 174 12.15 -5.40 5.20
CA TYR A 174 10.83 -4.94 4.80
C TYR A 174 10.62 -4.84 3.29
N VAL A 175 11.68 -4.54 2.52
CA VAL A 175 11.57 -4.44 1.06
C VAL A 175 11.90 -5.78 0.40
N ILE A 176 13.02 -6.41 0.80
CA ILE A 176 13.41 -7.74 0.29
C ILE A 176 12.63 -8.87 0.99
N GLY A 177 12.10 -8.63 2.19
CA GLY A 177 11.31 -9.61 2.92
C GLY A 177 12.15 -10.71 3.60
N LEU A 178 13.38 -10.43 4.00
CA LEU A 178 14.20 -11.39 4.72
C LEU A 178 13.81 -11.48 6.21
N SER A 179 13.93 -12.68 6.79
CA SER A 179 13.81 -12.84 8.24
C SER A 179 14.98 -12.19 8.98
N PHE A 180 14.78 -11.75 10.22
CA PHE A 180 15.85 -11.21 11.06
C PHE A 180 17.06 -12.14 11.17
N ASP A 181 16.84 -13.46 11.22
CA ASP A 181 17.92 -14.43 11.31
C ASP A 181 18.75 -14.48 10.01
N LYS A 182 18.07 -14.40 8.85
CA LYS A 182 18.75 -14.32 7.54
C LYS A 182 19.50 -12.99 7.37
N VAL A 183 18.93 -11.88 7.81
CA VAL A 183 19.60 -10.58 7.80
C VAL A 183 20.85 -10.63 8.67
N SER A 184 20.75 -11.15 9.90
CA SER A 184 21.91 -11.29 10.79
C SER A 184 23.02 -12.17 10.16
N ALA A 185 22.66 -13.27 9.52
CA ALA A 185 23.62 -14.14 8.84
C ALA A 185 24.27 -13.44 7.63
N LEU A 186 23.50 -12.68 6.86
CA LEU A 186 23.98 -11.94 5.70
C LEU A 186 24.96 -10.84 6.11
N LEU A 187 24.62 -10.03 7.13
CA LEU A 187 25.51 -8.99 7.64
C LEU A 187 26.81 -9.56 8.22
N GLN A 188 26.72 -10.72 8.88
CA GLN A 188 27.91 -11.39 9.39
C GLN A 188 28.79 -11.93 8.26
N PHE A 189 28.19 -12.54 7.23
CA PHE A 189 28.94 -13.14 6.12
C PHE A 189 29.63 -12.10 5.24
N PHE A 190 28.90 -11.04 4.85
CA PHE A 190 29.44 -10.04 3.91
C PHE A 190 30.24 -8.93 4.60
N GLN A 191 29.83 -8.52 5.80
CA GLN A 191 30.35 -7.33 6.47
C GLN A 191 31.11 -7.61 7.75
N GLY A 192 31.09 -8.86 8.25
CA GLY A 192 31.68 -9.22 9.54
C GLY A 192 30.87 -8.71 10.74
N LEU A 193 29.66 -8.18 10.55
CA LEU A 193 28.83 -7.60 11.60
C LEU A 193 28.03 -8.66 12.35
N GLN A 194 28.34 -8.85 13.63
CA GLN A 194 27.54 -9.70 14.52
C GLN A 194 26.37 -8.92 15.10
N LEU A 195 25.18 -9.15 14.56
CA LEU A 195 23.94 -8.53 15.02
C LEU A 195 22.96 -9.58 15.52
N ARG A 196 22.38 -9.37 16.70
CA ARG A 196 21.33 -10.24 17.23
C ARG A 196 19.96 -9.79 16.75
N LYS A 197 19.06 -10.71 16.54
CA LYS A 197 17.65 -10.46 16.17
C LYS A 197 16.99 -9.36 16.98
N ALA A 198 17.12 -9.40 18.33
CA ALA A 198 16.56 -8.38 19.21
C ALA A 198 17.19 -7.00 19.03
N GLN A 199 18.46 -6.92 18.60
CA GLN A 199 19.10 -5.64 18.28
C GLN A 199 18.56 -5.08 16.96
N ALA A 200 18.45 -5.91 15.92
CA ALA A 200 17.85 -5.51 14.65
C ALA A 200 16.41 -5.03 14.84
N ASP A 201 15.60 -5.74 15.62
CA ASP A 201 14.24 -5.36 15.96
C ASP A 201 14.17 -3.99 16.69
N ALA A 202 15.05 -3.80 17.68
CA ALA A 202 15.12 -2.54 18.43
C ALA A 202 15.58 -1.34 17.56
N LEU A 203 16.49 -1.58 16.58
CA LEU A 203 16.94 -0.55 15.64
C LEU A 203 15.81 -0.11 14.71
N LEU A 204 15.05 -1.06 14.16
CA LEU A 204 13.89 -0.76 13.32
C LEU A 204 12.77 -0.06 14.08
N TYR A 205 12.54 -0.42 15.34
CA TYR A 205 11.60 0.28 16.20
C TYR A 205 12.01 1.75 16.42
N ARG A 206 13.30 1.99 16.64
CA ARG A 206 13.84 3.35 16.80
C ARG A 206 13.72 4.16 15.50
N LEU A 207 14.01 3.55 14.36
CA LEU A 207 13.86 4.18 13.05
C LEU A 207 12.40 4.58 12.80
N ALA A 208 11.46 3.67 13.04
CA ALA A 208 10.03 3.95 12.87
C ALA A 208 9.57 5.13 13.73
N ARG A 209 9.95 5.15 15.02
CA ARG A 209 9.62 6.28 15.90
C ARG A 209 10.20 7.62 15.40
N HIS A 210 11.36 7.58 14.78
CA HIS A 210 11.97 8.78 14.22
C HIS A 210 11.27 9.25 12.94
N TRP A 211 10.63 8.33 12.21
CA TRP A 211 9.98 8.58 10.93
C TRP A 211 8.44 8.71 11.01
N GLU A 212 7.87 8.80 12.21
CA GLU A 212 6.41 9.00 12.36
C GLU A 212 5.95 10.28 11.64
N ASN A 213 6.69 11.38 11.79
CA ASN A 213 6.36 12.67 11.13
C ASN A 213 6.49 12.62 9.61
N GLU A 214 7.49 11.90 9.10
CA GLU A 214 7.68 11.69 7.65
C GLU A 214 6.52 10.89 7.07
N PHE A 215 6.05 9.88 7.80
CA PHE A 215 4.87 9.11 7.39
C PHE A 215 3.61 9.99 7.32
N GLU A 216 3.33 10.80 8.33
CA GLU A 216 2.19 11.74 8.31
C GLU A 216 2.30 12.77 7.17
N THR A 217 3.53 13.23 6.90
CA THR A 217 3.82 14.11 5.76
C THR A 217 3.48 13.42 4.44
N LEU A 218 3.87 12.15 4.27
CA LEU A 218 3.55 11.36 3.08
C LEU A 218 2.05 11.14 2.91
N CYS A 219 1.31 10.89 3.98
CA CYS A 219 -0.14 10.77 3.93
C CYS A 219 -0.80 12.08 3.45
N THR A 220 -0.32 13.23 3.92
CA THR A 220 -0.78 14.54 3.46
C THR A 220 -0.45 14.77 1.99
N LEU A 221 0.76 14.45 1.56
CA LEU A 221 1.16 14.57 0.15
C LEU A 221 0.34 13.65 -0.76
N LEU A 222 0.03 12.44 -0.29
CA LEU A 222 -0.84 11.49 -0.99
C LEU A 222 -2.25 12.08 -1.19
N ALA A 223 -2.87 12.60 -0.13
CA ALA A 223 -4.21 13.19 -0.18
C ALA A 223 -4.30 14.41 -1.13
N HIS A 224 -3.17 15.04 -1.46
CA HIS A 224 -3.08 16.16 -2.39
C HIS A 224 -2.37 15.79 -3.71
N SER A 225 -2.34 14.51 -4.06
CA SER A 225 -1.80 14.02 -5.33
C SER A 225 -2.82 14.15 -6.45
N ALA A 226 -2.33 14.32 -7.68
CA ALA A 226 -3.21 14.40 -8.85
C ALA A 226 -3.80 13.02 -9.20
N VAL A 227 -3.05 11.95 -8.96
CA VAL A 227 -3.45 10.58 -9.24
C VAL A 227 -3.00 9.67 -8.10
N VAL A 228 -3.90 8.81 -7.64
CA VAL A 228 -3.58 7.78 -6.66
C VAL A 228 -4.04 6.42 -7.17
N HIS A 229 -3.12 5.49 -7.28
CA HIS A 229 -3.40 4.08 -7.46
C HIS A 229 -3.66 3.45 -6.10
N ALA A 230 -4.78 2.77 -5.92
CA ALA A 230 -5.14 2.11 -4.67
C ALA A 230 -5.49 0.64 -4.91
N ASP A 231 -4.97 -0.22 -4.05
CA ASP A 231 -5.25 -1.65 -4.07
C ASP A 231 -5.02 -2.25 -2.68
N GLU A 232 -5.64 -3.40 -2.39
CA GLU A 232 -5.49 -4.06 -1.12
C GLU A 232 -5.41 -5.59 -1.25
N THR A 233 -4.74 -6.21 -0.30
CA THR A 233 -4.62 -7.67 -0.24
C THR A 233 -4.76 -8.19 1.19
N GLY A 234 -5.17 -9.46 1.33
CA GLY A 234 -5.26 -10.10 2.64
C GLY A 234 -3.90 -10.22 3.34
N TRP A 235 -3.90 -10.09 4.66
CA TRP A 235 -2.73 -10.20 5.53
C TRP A 235 -3.05 -11.01 6.79
N SER A 236 -2.05 -11.43 7.55
CA SER A 236 -2.28 -12.20 8.79
C SER A 236 -3.00 -11.40 9.89
N LEU A 237 -2.85 -10.08 9.87
CA LEU A 237 -3.58 -9.14 10.70
C LEU A 237 -4.49 -8.33 9.76
N LYS A 238 -5.66 -8.84 9.39
CA LYS A 238 -6.62 -8.18 8.50
C LYS A 238 -6.11 -8.04 7.06
N SER A 239 -5.67 -6.85 6.62
CA SER A 239 -5.24 -6.58 5.24
C SER A 239 -3.99 -5.69 5.17
N VAL A 240 -3.48 -5.53 3.95
CA VAL A 240 -2.53 -4.48 3.57
C VAL A 240 -3.13 -3.67 2.44
N TRP A 241 -3.06 -2.35 2.56
CA TRP A 241 -3.39 -1.41 1.50
C TRP A 241 -2.12 -0.80 0.93
N ALA A 242 -2.12 -0.60 -0.38
CA ALA A 242 -1.09 0.16 -1.08
C ALA A 242 -1.73 1.36 -1.77
N PHE A 243 -1.20 2.54 -1.51
CA PHE A 243 -1.54 3.79 -2.17
C PHE A 243 -0.28 4.33 -2.83
N VAL A 244 -0.33 4.48 -4.15
CA VAL A 244 0.82 4.91 -4.94
C VAL A 244 0.45 6.14 -5.77
N SER A 245 1.20 7.22 -5.57
CA SER A 245 1.02 8.47 -6.32
C SER A 245 2.35 8.98 -6.85
N GLU A 246 2.31 10.07 -7.58
CA GLU A 246 3.50 10.79 -8.03
C GLU A 246 4.28 11.43 -6.87
N LYS A 247 3.67 11.64 -5.69
CA LYS A 247 4.32 12.29 -4.54
C LYS A 247 4.66 11.34 -3.39
N ALA A 248 3.93 10.23 -3.25
CA ALA A 248 4.06 9.34 -2.11
C ALA A 248 3.69 7.89 -2.45
N ARG A 249 4.32 6.96 -1.73
CA ARG A 249 3.93 5.54 -1.66
C ARG A 249 3.61 5.22 -0.21
N VAL A 250 2.36 4.97 0.10
CA VAL A 250 1.90 4.66 1.46
C VAL A 250 1.36 3.24 1.50
N LEU A 251 1.93 2.42 2.37
CA LEU A 251 1.47 1.07 2.62
C LEU A 251 0.97 0.96 4.07
N LEU A 252 -0.27 0.51 4.25
CA LEU A 252 -0.86 0.29 5.57
C LEU A 252 -0.96 -1.21 5.84
N PHE A 253 -0.23 -1.70 6.82
CA PHE A 253 -0.23 -3.11 7.22
C PHE A 253 -1.13 -3.34 8.43
N GLY A 254 -1.94 -4.38 8.41
CA GLY A 254 -2.74 -4.81 9.57
C GLY A 254 -3.99 -3.98 9.82
N VAL A 255 -4.50 -3.31 8.81
CA VAL A 255 -5.73 -2.50 8.85
C VAL A 255 -6.92 -3.25 8.24
N PRO A 256 -8.17 -2.88 8.56
CA PRO A 256 -9.35 -3.47 7.93
C PRO A 256 -9.41 -3.19 6.41
N LYS A 257 -10.19 -4.02 5.70
CA LYS A 257 -10.56 -3.76 4.31
C LYS A 257 -11.95 -3.12 4.29
N ASP A 258 -12.02 -1.83 4.62
CA ASP A 258 -13.26 -1.07 4.73
C ASP A 258 -13.12 0.39 4.25
N ALA A 259 -14.25 1.03 4.08
CA ALA A 259 -14.30 2.43 3.65
C ALA A 259 -13.70 3.39 4.69
N GLU A 260 -13.77 3.09 5.99
CA GLU A 260 -13.21 3.93 7.05
C GLU A 260 -11.67 4.01 6.95
N THR A 261 -11.02 2.88 6.68
CA THR A 261 -9.57 2.84 6.44
C THR A 261 -9.18 3.68 5.22
N LEU A 262 -9.94 3.56 4.11
CA LEU A 262 -9.71 4.35 2.91
C LEU A 262 -9.91 5.84 3.17
N GLN A 263 -11.03 6.23 3.78
CA GLN A 263 -11.37 7.62 4.10
C GLN A 263 -10.39 8.28 5.07
N ALA A 264 -9.72 7.49 5.92
CA ALA A 264 -8.69 8.03 6.80
C ALA A 264 -7.51 8.65 6.03
N LEU A 265 -7.19 8.13 4.83
CA LEU A 265 -6.14 8.64 3.95
C LEU A 265 -6.66 9.50 2.81
N LEU A 266 -7.71 9.04 2.16
CA LEU A 266 -8.32 9.64 0.98
C LEU A 266 -9.83 9.79 1.25
N ASP A 267 -10.21 10.95 1.74
CA ASP A 267 -11.63 11.27 1.92
C ASP A 267 -12.25 11.61 0.56
N PRO A 268 -13.22 10.80 0.07
CA PRO A 268 -13.87 11.04 -1.21
C PRO A 268 -14.50 12.43 -1.34
N ALA A 269 -14.91 13.03 -0.22
CA ALA A 269 -15.54 14.37 -0.21
C ALA A 269 -14.53 15.50 -0.48
N THR A 270 -13.26 15.29 -0.19
CA THR A 270 -12.22 16.35 -0.29
C THR A 270 -11.10 16.01 -1.28
N PHE A 271 -10.98 14.75 -1.70
CA PHE A 271 -9.97 14.35 -2.66
C PHE A 271 -10.29 14.83 -4.07
N ALA A 272 -9.49 15.74 -4.58
CA ALA A 272 -9.69 16.37 -5.90
C ALA A 272 -8.95 15.63 -7.04
N GLY A 273 -8.17 14.61 -6.74
CA GLY A 273 -7.41 13.82 -7.72
C GLY A 273 -8.21 12.67 -8.33
N ILE A 274 -7.56 11.94 -9.22
CA ILE A 274 -8.11 10.72 -9.85
C ILE A 274 -7.70 9.51 -9.03
N ILE A 275 -8.67 8.68 -8.61
CA ILE A 275 -8.36 7.37 -8.04
C ILE A 275 -8.34 6.29 -9.12
N ILE A 276 -7.28 5.48 -9.15
CA ILE A 276 -7.17 4.33 -10.03
C ILE A 276 -7.25 3.07 -9.18
N SER A 277 -8.28 2.25 -9.41
CA SER A 277 -8.55 1.06 -8.61
C SER A 277 -9.19 -0.05 -9.44
N ASP A 278 -9.40 -1.19 -8.82
CA ASP A 278 -10.39 -2.16 -9.32
C ASP A 278 -11.83 -1.64 -9.10
N ASP A 279 -12.81 -2.49 -9.38
CA ASP A 279 -14.24 -2.15 -9.25
C ASP A 279 -14.81 -2.54 -7.87
N ALA A 280 -14.01 -2.59 -6.81
CA ALA A 280 -14.52 -2.86 -5.48
C ALA A 280 -15.38 -1.70 -4.96
N ALA A 281 -16.48 -2.03 -4.27
CA ALA A 281 -17.47 -1.07 -3.78
C ALA A 281 -16.88 0.01 -2.84
N VAL A 282 -15.75 -0.26 -2.20
CA VAL A 282 -15.06 0.69 -1.32
C VAL A 282 -14.59 1.94 -2.07
N TYR A 283 -14.39 1.86 -3.40
CA TYR A 283 -13.95 2.97 -4.26
C TYR A 283 -15.08 3.68 -5.00
N ALA A 284 -16.34 3.41 -4.68
CA ALA A 284 -17.49 3.89 -5.45
C ALA A 284 -17.79 5.41 -5.30
N ASN A 285 -17.30 6.05 -4.24
CA ASN A 285 -17.74 7.41 -3.87
C ASN A 285 -16.78 8.53 -4.32
N PHE A 286 -15.79 8.25 -5.14
CA PHE A 286 -14.85 9.25 -5.63
C PHE A 286 -15.43 10.00 -6.84
N SER A 287 -15.26 11.32 -6.88
CA SER A 287 -15.77 12.18 -7.96
C SER A 287 -15.05 11.96 -9.30
N ALA A 288 -13.79 11.52 -9.27
CA ALA A 288 -12.99 11.20 -10.45
C ALA A 288 -12.30 9.86 -10.23
N ALA A 289 -12.66 8.87 -11.04
CA ALA A 289 -12.10 7.52 -10.97
C ALA A 289 -11.67 7.01 -12.35
N GLN A 290 -10.70 6.13 -12.34
CA GLN A 290 -10.29 5.31 -13.47
C GLN A 290 -10.33 3.85 -13.02
N LYS A 291 -11.19 3.04 -13.61
CA LYS A 291 -11.22 1.61 -13.32
C LYS A 291 -10.20 0.84 -14.16
N CYS A 292 -9.65 -0.18 -13.54
CA CYS A 292 -8.51 -0.91 -14.08
C CYS A 292 -8.88 -1.76 -15.30
N TRP A 293 -8.44 -1.36 -16.48
CA TRP A 293 -8.63 -2.12 -17.73
C TRP A 293 -8.05 -3.54 -17.67
N ALA A 294 -6.98 -3.76 -16.93
CA ALA A 294 -6.40 -5.08 -16.81
C ALA A 294 -7.36 -6.09 -16.14
N HIS A 295 -8.22 -5.63 -15.22
CA HIS A 295 -9.23 -6.48 -14.60
C HIS A 295 -10.32 -6.87 -15.57
N LEU A 296 -10.83 -5.93 -16.37
CA LEU A 296 -11.84 -6.22 -17.41
C LEU A 296 -11.29 -7.18 -18.47
N LEU A 297 -10.10 -6.90 -18.98
CA LEU A 297 -9.45 -7.76 -19.98
C LEU A 297 -9.15 -9.16 -19.44
N ARG A 298 -8.74 -9.30 -18.17
CA ARG A 298 -8.57 -10.62 -17.54
C ARG A 298 -9.87 -11.40 -17.45
N LYS A 299 -11.01 -10.73 -17.15
CA LYS A 299 -12.33 -11.35 -17.15
C LYS A 299 -12.71 -11.80 -18.57
N ALA A 300 -12.53 -10.97 -19.59
CA ALA A 300 -12.79 -11.32 -20.98
C ALA A 300 -11.92 -12.50 -21.47
N ILE A 301 -10.60 -12.48 -21.17
CA ILE A 301 -9.71 -13.60 -21.50
C ILE A 301 -10.15 -14.88 -20.81
N LYS A 302 -10.63 -14.81 -19.56
CA LYS A 302 -11.13 -15.98 -18.84
C LYS A 302 -12.32 -16.63 -19.59
N LEU A 303 -13.25 -15.85 -20.15
CA LEU A 303 -14.36 -16.37 -20.98
C LEU A 303 -13.83 -17.16 -22.17
N THR A 304 -12.89 -16.59 -22.92
CA THR A 304 -12.25 -17.27 -24.07
C THR A 304 -11.56 -18.58 -23.66
N LEU A 305 -10.97 -18.65 -22.46
CA LEU A 305 -10.32 -19.86 -21.96
C LEU A 305 -11.32 -20.90 -21.45
N GLN A 306 -12.48 -20.48 -20.94
CA GLN A 306 -13.54 -21.37 -20.48
C GLN A 306 -14.31 -22.00 -21.67
N ALA A 307 -14.48 -21.24 -22.75
CA ALA A 307 -15.16 -21.73 -23.96
C ALA A 307 -14.27 -21.48 -25.21
N PRO A 308 -13.17 -22.23 -25.40
CA PRO A 308 -12.17 -21.94 -26.43
C PRO A 308 -12.67 -22.16 -27.87
N ASN A 309 -13.76 -22.93 -28.04
CA ASN A 309 -14.39 -23.22 -29.35
C ASN A 309 -15.49 -22.21 -29.71
N ASP A 310 -15.84 -21.31 -28.79
CA ASP A 310 -16.85 -20.29 -29.04
C ASP A 310 -16.19 -19.04 -29.65
N PRO A 311 -16.52 -18.70 -30.90
CA PRO A 311 -15.91 -17.54 -31.57
C PRO A 311 -16.38 -16.20 -31.01
N ASP A 312 -17.57 -16.14 -30.40
CA ASP A 312 -18.17 -14.87 -29.96
C ASP A 312 -17.43 -14.30 -28.76
N TYR A 313 -17.07 -15.13 -27.79
CA TYR A 313 -16.27 -14.67 -26.65
C TYR A 313 -14.88 -14.19 -27.07
N ARG A 314 -14.30 -14.84 -28.08
CA ARG A 314 -13.01 -14.40 -28.63
C ARG A 314 -13.13 -13.09 -29.39
N ALA A 315 -14.14 -12.94 -30.23
CA ALA A 315 -14.40 -11.70 -30.96
C ALA A 315 -14.65 -10.52 -30.01
N PHE A 316 -15.45 -10.74 -28.97
CA PHE A 316 -15.67 -9.75 -27.91
C PHE A 316 -14.36 -9.36 -27.21
N THR A 317 -13.55 -10.34 -26.80
CA THR A 317 -12.27 -10.10 -26.11
C THR A 317 -11.30 -9.33 -27.00
N ASP A 318 -11.16 -9.72 -28.26
CA ASP A 318 -10.25 -9.06 -29.22
C ASP A 318 -10.71 -7.62 -29.49
N ARG A 319 -12.02 -7.38 -29.62
CA ARG A 319 -12.57 -6.04 -29.81
C ARG A 319 -12.38 -5.16 -28.58
N LEU A 320 -12.65 -5.68 -27.38
CA LEU A 320 -12.45 -4.97 -26.13
C LEU A 320 -10.98 -4.57 -25.94
N LEU A 321 -10.04 -5.47 -26.28
CA LEU A 321 -8.61 -5.21 -26.25
C LEU A 321 -8.20 -4.13 -27.28
N GLU A 322 -8.81 -4.13 -28.48
CA GLU A 322 -8.51 -3.12 -29.51
C GLU A 322 -9.00 -1.73 -29.09
N ILE A 323 -10.17 -1.62 -28.48
CA ILE A 323 -10.67 -0.36 -27.93
C ILE A 323 -9.70 0.19 -26.87
N TYR A 324 -9.22 -0.65 -25.95
CA TYR A 324 -8.22 -0.25 -24.97
C TYR A 324 -6.90 0.20 -25.63
N ARG A 325 -6.43 -0.51 -26.66
CA ARG A 325 -5.23 -0.12 -27.41
C ARG A 325 -5.42 1.21 -28.13
N SER A 326 -6.61 1.45 -28.69
CA SER A 326 -6.97 2.72 -29.33
C SER A 326 -6.93 3.86 -28.30
N ALA A 327 -7.50 3.66 -27.11
CA ALA A 327 -7.44 4.62 -26.00
C ALA A 327 -5.98 4.96 -25.63
N CYS A 328 -5.10 3.96 -25.56
CA CYS A 328 -3.68 4.18 -25.30
C CYS A 328 -2.97 4.94 -26.44
N ARG A 329 -3.38 4.74 -27.71
CA ARG A 329 -2.86 5.51 -28.84
C ARG A 329 -3.30 6.96 -28.78
N VAL A 330 -4.58 7.22 -28.51
CA VAL A 330 -5.13 8.57 -28.35
C VAL A 330 -4.41 9.33 -27.22
N GLN A 331 -4.21 8.69 -26.06
CA GLN A 331 -3.47 9.31 -24.95
C GLN A 331 -2.07 9.76 -25.35
N ARG A 332 -1.36 8.93 -26.13
CA ARG A 332 0.04 9.19 -26.52
C ARG A 332 0.17 10.16 -27.71
N ASP A 333 -0.90 10.45 -28.40
CA ASP A 333 -0.85 11.37 -29.55
C ASP A 333 -0.72 12.83 -29.08
N GLY A 334 0.50 13.33 -29.09
CA GLY A 334 0.82 14.71 -28.71
C GLY A 334 0.28 15.78 -29.66
N ARG A 335 -0.29 15.40 -30.82
CA ARG A 335 -0.90 16.33 -31.78
C ARG A 335 -2.32 16.69 -31.42
N LEU A 336 -2.98 15.89 -30.58
CA LEU A 336 -4.34 16.11 -30.17
C LEU A 336 -4.42 17.18 -29.08
N SER A 337 -5.31 18.16 -29.30
CA SER A 337 -5.75 19.07 -28.22
C SER A 337 -6.65 18.33 -27.21
N ASP A 338 -6.89 18.93 -26.06
CA ASP A 338 -7.79 18.36 -25.05
C ASP A 338 -9.21 18.13 -25.61
N ALA A 339 -9.73 19.07 -26.40
CA ALA A 339 -11.01 18.90 -27.10
C ALA A 339 -10.95 17.78 -28.16
N GLY A 340 -9.79 17.60 -28.81
CA GLY A 340 -9.56 16.48 -29.73
C GLY A 340 -9.57 15.13 -29.00
N ARG A 341 -8.88 15.03 -27.86
CA ARG A 341 -8.92 13.84 -27.00
C ARG A 341 -10.33 13.53 -26.49
N ALA A 342 -11.06 14.53 -26.02
CA ALA A 342 -12.42 14.35 -25.56
C ALA A 342 -13.35 13.77 -26.65
N ARG A 343 -13.21 14.25 -27.92
CA ARG A 343 -13.97 13.70 -29.07
C ARG A 343 -13.57 12.24 -29.35
N GLN A 344 -12.29 11.91 -29.28
CA GLN A 344 -11.84 10.52 -29.45
C GLN A 344 -12.36 9.60 -28.34
N VAL A 345 -12.40 10.09 -27.10
CA VAL A 345 -13.00 9.34 -25.96
C VAL A 345 -14.49 9.11 -26.22
N ALA A 346 -15.24 10.09 -26.72
CA ALA A 346 -16.64 9.90 -27.06
C ALA A 346 -16.83 8.82 -28.14
N ALA A 347 -15.96 8.81 -29.17
CA ALA A 347 -15.98 7.75 -30.18
C ALA A 347 -15.65 6.35 -29.60
N LEU A 348 -14.76 6.28 -28.62
CA LEU A 348 -14.46 5.01 -27.92
C LEU A 348 -15.61 4.57 -27.02
N ASP A 349 -16.34 5.50 -26.40
CA ASP A 349 -17.57 5.21 -25.66
C ASP A 349 -18.65 4.63 -26.61
N ASP A 350 -18.79 5.20 -27.85
CA ASP A 350 -19.71 4.69 -28.85
C ASP A 350 -19.32 3.29 -29.32
N GLU A 351 -18.01 3.02 -29.55
CA GLU A 351 -17.51 1.68 -29.87
C GLU A 351 -17.79 0.65 -28.77
N LEU A 352 -17.67 1.03 -27.48
CA LEU A 352 -18.03 0.16 -26.35
C LEU A 352 -19.54 -0.10 -26.32
N LEU A 353 -20.34 0.94 -26.58
CA LEU A 353 -21.78 0.80 -26.65
C LEU A 353 -22.19 -0.18 -27.74
N GLU A 354 -21.65 -0.02 -28.96
CA GLU A 354 -21.91 -0.94 -30.08
C GLU A 354 -21.53 -2.38 -29.75
N LEU A 355 -20.39 -2.59 -29.06
CA LEU A 355 -19.91 -3.91 -28.65
C LEU A 355 -20.82 -4.57 -27.60
N CYS A 356 -21.32 -3.78 -26.63
CA CYS A 356 -22.01 -4.29 -25.46
C CYS A 356 -23.55 -4.32 -25.61
N ALA A 357 -24.12 -3.40 -26.40
CA ALA A 357 -25.58 -3.23 -26.51
C ALA A 357 -26.33 -4.52 -26.93
N PRO A 358 -25.86 -5.32 -27.89
CA PRO A 358 -26.56 -6.56 -28.27
C PRO A 358 -26.80 -7.52 -27.10
N VAL A 359 -25.79 -7.65 -26.21
CA VAL A 359 -25.88 -8.53 -25.03
C VAL A 359 -26.62 -7.84 -23.89
N TRP A 360 -26.44 -6.53 -23.74
CA TRP A 360 -27.09 -5.73 -22.71
C TRP A 360 -28.63 -5.74 -22.81
N VAL A 361 -29.17 -5.64 -24.01
CA VAL A 361 -30.61 -5.57 -24.24
C VAL A 361 -31.25 -6.95 -24.52
N ALA A 362 -30.44 -7.98 -24.70
CA ALA A 362 -30.96 -9.34 -24.99
C ALA A 362 -31.71 -9.88 -23.77
N GLU A 363 -32.87 -10.51 -24.05
CA GLU A 363 -33.62 -11.26 -23.04
C GLU A 363 -32.76 -12.37 -22.45
N LEU A 364 -32.91 -12.62 -21.14
CA LEU A 364 -32.23 -13.71 -20.45
C LEU A 364 -32.71 -15.05 -21.02
N PRO A 365 -31.82 -15.91 -21.55
CA PRO A 365 -32.19 -17.27 -21.91
C PRO A 365 -32.70 -18.00 -20.67
N LYS A 366 -33.61 -18.97 -20.88
CA LYS A 366 -34.23 -19.76 -19.80
C LYS A 366 -33.21 -20.64 -19.04
N LEU A 367 -32.10 -20.96 -19.66
CA LEU A 367 -30.96 -21.71 -19.08
C LEU A 367 -29.67 -21.08 -19.59
N THR A 368 -28.84 -20.57 -18.69
CA THR A 368 -27.50 -20.09 -18.98
C THR A 368 -26.48 -21.00 -18.28
N ASP A 369 -25.31 -21.18 -18.91
CA ASP A 369 -24.16 -21.78 -18.23
C ASP A 369 -23.35 -20.70 -17.48
N GLU A 370 -22.39 -21.14 -16.68
CA GLU A 370 -21.53 -20.23 -15.89
C GLU A 370 -20.74 -19.25 -16.78
N THR A 371 -20.39 -19.65 -17.99
CA THR A 371 -19.61 -18.81 -18.93
C THR A 371 -20.45 -17.68 -19.47
N GLU A 372 -21.68 -18.00 -19.91
CA GLU A 372 -22.63 -16.99 -20.39
C GLU A 372 -23.02 -16.01 -19.26
N ASP A 373 -23.23 -16.48 -18.03
CA ASP A 373 -23.50 -15.63 -16.88
C ASP A 373 -22.33 -14.68 -16.61
N ASN A 374 -21.09 -15.17 -16.63
CA ASN A 374 -19.89 -14.36 -16.49
C ASN A 374 -19.73 -13.35 -17.63
N TYR A 375 -20.09 -13.70 -18.85
CA TYR A 375 -20.08 -12.80 -20.00
C TYR A 375 -21.05 -11.64 -19.80
N ARG A 376 -22.28 -11.93 -19.43
CA ARG A 376 -23.32 -10.92 -19.17
C ARG A 376 -22.94 -10.00 -18.00
N LEU A 377 -22.37 -10.55 -16.94
CA LEU A 377 -21.86 -9.76 -15.82
C LEU A 377 -20.72 -8.83 -16.26
N LEU A 378 -19.81 -9.30 -17.12
CA LEU A 378 -18.75 -8.45 -17.65
C LEU A 378 -19.30 -7.32 -18.53
N VAL A 379 -20.26 -7.62 -19.41
CA VAL A 379 -20.92 -6.60 -20.25
C VAL A 379 -21.65 -5.56 -19.38
N GLN A 380 -22.36 -6.00 -18.35
CA GLN A 380 -23.02 -5.10 -17.40
C GLN A 380 -22.01 -4.19 -16.68
N GLU A 381 -20.87 -4.76 -16.25
CA GLU A 381 -19.79 -4.01 -15.60
C GLU A 381 -19.20 -2.97 -16.57
N VAL A 382 -18.86 -3.36 -17.81
CA VAL A 382 -18.32 -2.43 -18.82
C VAL A 382 -19.29 -1.30 -19.10
N MET A 383 -20.59 -1.61 -19.32
CA MET A 383 -21.63 -0.61 -19.58
C MET A 383 -21.78 0.38 -18.41
N ARG A 384 -21.85 -0.13 -17.18
CA ARG A 384 -21.94 0.70 -15.97
C ARG A 384 -20.75 1.63 -15.84
N LEU A 385 -19.52 1.12 -16.02
CA LEU A 385 -18.30 1.91 -15.92
C LEU A 385 -18.16 2.96 -17.04
N MET A 386 -18.60 2.61 -18.25
CA MET A 386 -18.66 3.53 -19.39
C MET A 386 -19.64 4.68 -19.09
N LEU A 387 -20.83 4.38 -18.62
CA LEU A 387 -21.84 5.40 -18.24
C LEU A 387 -21.38 6.29 -17.09
N ALA A 388 -20.63 5.73 -16.14
CA ALA A 388 -19.99 6.47 -15.05
C ALA A 388 -18.77 7.30 -15.50
N LYS A 389 -18.32 7.16 -16.76
CA LYS A 389 -17.12 7.81 -17.33
C LYS A 389 -15.81 7.43 -16.62
N GLU A 390 -15.73 6.20 -16.11
CA GLU A 390 -14.60 5.69 -15.33
C GLU A 390 -13.61 4.84 -16.14
N LEU A 391 -13.84 4.65 -17.45
CA LEU A 391 -12.98 3.81 -18.31
C LEU A 391 -11.88 4.56 -19.05
N PHE A 392 -12.13 5.80 -19.45
CA PHE A 392 -11.22 6.58 -20.28
C PHE A 392 -10.71 7.86 -19.62
N THR A 393 -10.87 8.00 -18.30
CA THR A 393 -10.36 9.14 -17.53
C THR A 393 -8.85 9.33 -17.74
N PHE A 394 -8.09 8.24 -17.86
CA PHE A 394 -6.65 8.26 -18.10
C PHE A 394 -6.25 8.92 -19.43
N VAL A 395 -7.14 8.92 -20.45
CA VAL A 395 -6.85 9.46 -21.78
C VAL A 395 -6.80 10.99 -21.76
N THR A 396 -7.68 11.61 -20.99
CA THR A 396 -7.82 13.08 -20.88
C THR A 396 -7.03 13.66 -19.71
N ALA A 397 -6.59 12.83 -18.77
CA ALA A 397 -5.83 13.27 -17.61
C ALA A 397 -4.44 13.79 -18.00
N ALA A 398 -4.03 14.90 -17.37
CA ALA A 398 -2.69 15.46 -17.57
C ALA A 398 -1.63 14.50 -17.00
N PRO A 399 -0.44 14.42 -17.63
CA PRO A 399 0.68 13.66 -17.11
C PRO A 399 1.07 14.13 -15.71
N THR A 400 1.46 13.19 -14.84
CA THR A 400 1.96 13.50 -13.50
C THR A 400 3.48 13.57 -13.49
N THR A 401 4.04 14.44 -12.65
CA THR A 401 5.49 14.59 -12.51
C THR A 401 5.92 14.28 -11.08
N GLN A 402 6.84 13.35 -10.97
CA GLN A 402 7.45 12.97 -9.69
C GLN A 402 8.44 14.06 -9.20
N PRO A 403 8.73 14.13 -7.89
CA PRO A 403 9.67 15.11 -7.34
C PRO A 403 11.08 15.05 -7.91
N ASN A 404 11.52 13.89 -8.42
CA ASN A 404 12.79 13.71 -9.15
C ASN A 404 12.76 14.23 -10.60
N GLY A 405 11.64 14.77 -11.06
CA GLY A 405 11.47 15.32 -12.41
C GLY A 405 10.97 14.32 -13.46
N VAL A 406 10.77 13.06 -13.11
CA VAL A 406 10.23 12.07 -14.06
C VAL A 406 8.74 12.34 -14.29
N SER A 407 8.37 12.58 -15.55
CA SER A 407 6.98 12.76 -15.96
C SER A 407 6.43 11.48 -16.59
N GLN A 408 5.19 11.12 -16.23
CA GLN A 408 4.55 9.90 -16.71
C GLN A 408 3.07 10.19 -17.06
N PRO A 409 2.55 9.61 -18.16
CA PRO A 409 1.13 9.65 -18.45
C PRO A 409 0.36 8.86 -17.38
N VAL A 410 -0.88 9.23 -17.15
CA VAL A 410 -1.77 8.52 -16.23
C VAL A 410 -2.07 7.13 -16.80
N ALA A 411 -1.98 6.09 -16.01
CA ALA A 411 -2.21 4.72 -16.48
C ALA A 411 -3.71 4.38 -16.54
N GLY A 412 -4.13 3.64 -17.57
CA GLY A 412 -5.47 3.04 -17.62
C GLY A 412 -5.61 1.76 -16.78
N THR A 413 -4.55 1.36 -16.07
CA THR A 413 -4.50 0.14 -15.26
C THR A 413 -3.97 0.42 -13.86
N ASN A 414 -4.34 -0.42 -12.89
CA ASN A 414 -3.87 -0.33 -11.50
C ASN A 414 -2.56 -1.10 -11.23
N ASN A 415 -1.79 -1.37 -12.28
CA ASN A 415 -0.57 -2.19 -12.18
C ASN A 415 0.49 -1.65 -11.21
N GLU A 416 0.51 -0.33 -10.92
CA GLU A 416 1.46 0.26 -9.96
C GLU A 416 1.17 -0.20 -8.53
N ALA A 417 -0.09 -0.15 -8.09
CA ALA A 417 -0.47 -0.65 -6.77
C ALA A 417 -0.34 -2.19 -6.71
N GLU A 418 -0.79 -2.92 -7.74
CA GLU A 418 -0.63 -4.38 -7.81
C GLU A 418 0.85 -4.80 -7.73
N ARG A 419 1.74 -4.11 -8.44
CA ARG A 419 3.19 -4.38 -8.41
C ARG A 419 3.77 -4.13 -7.02
N THR A 420 3.32 -3.08 -6.35
CA THR A 420 3.73 -2.75 -4.98
C THR A 420 3.30 -3.84 -4.00
N LEU A 421 2.13 -4.44 -4.20
CA LEU A 421 1.62 -5.52 -3.35
C LEU A 421 2.22 -6.91 -3.65
N ARG A 422 2.93 -7.12 -4.76
CA ARG A 422 3.54 -8.44 -5.08
C ARG A 422 4.49 -8.93 -4.00
N GLY A 423 5.36 -8.06 -3.50
CA GLY A 423 6.29 -8.39 -2.40
C GLY A 423 5.54 -8.74 -1.11
N VAL A 424 4.42 -8.07 -0.86
CA VAL A 424 3.51 -8.34 0.28
C VAL A 424 2.88 -9.73 0.13
N ALA A 425 2.34 -10.07 -1.05
CA ALA A 425 1.76 -11.38 -1.32
C ALA A 425 2.80 -12.51 -1.13
N GLN A 426 4.00 -12.36 -1.67
CA GLN A 426 5.09 -13.32 -1.48
C GLN A 426 5.49 -13.47 0.00
N ALA A 427 5.53 -12.37 0.76
CA ALA A 427 5.81 -12.41 2.19
C ALA A 427 4.71 -13.15 2.96
N ARG A 428 3.44 -12.98 2.58
CA ARG A 428 2.31 -13.71 3.14
C ARG A 428 2.43 -15.21 2.86
N ASP A 429 2.68 -15.60 1.63
CA ASP A 429 2.76 -17.00 1.19
C ASP A 429 3.93 -17.73 1.87
N THR A 430 5.00 -17.01 2.20
CA THR A 430 6.13 -17.53 2.97
C THR A 430 6.00 -17.38 4.49
N GLY A 431 4.83 -16.96 4.98
CA GLY A 431 4.54 -16.79 6.41
C GLY A 431 5.28 -15.64 7.10
N ARG A 432 5.84 -14.70 6.35
CA ARG A 432 6.62 -13.56 6.86
C ARG A 432 5.73 -12.34 7.10
N THR A 433 4.74 -12.50 7.94
CA THR A 433 3.76 -11.49 8.26
C THR A 433 3.92 -10.95 9.67
N ASN A 434 3.37 -9.76 9.94
CA ASN A 434 3.32 -9.20 11.29
C ASN A 434 2.39 -10.06 12.17
N LYS A 435 2.81 -10.25 13.42
CA LYS A 435 2.02 -10.96 14.43
C LYS A 435 1.45 -10.02 15.49
N THR A 436 1.81 -8.73 15.43
CA THR A 436 1.36 -7.71 16.40
C THR A 436 1.08 -6.40 15.68
N LEU A 437 0.15 -5.60 16.23
CA LEU A 437 -0.13 -4.25 15.73
C LEU A 437 1.10 -3.34 15.79
N ALA A 438 1.92 -3.44 16.83
CA ALA A 438 3.18 -2.69 16.93
C ALA A 438 4.15 -3.03 15.79
N GLY A 439 4.22 -4.30 15.38
CA GLY A 439 5.01 -4.74 14.22
C GLY A 439 4.43 -4.20 12.91
N ALA A 440 3.11 -4.24 12.74
CA ALA A 440 2.42 -3.70 11.58
C ALA A 440 2.62 -2.19 11.46
N ARG A 441 2.42 -1.43 12.56
CA ARG A 441 2.65 0.02 12.61
C ARG A 441 4.09 0.38 12.22
N ARG A 442 5.08 -0.33 12.76
CA ARG A 442 6.49 -0.13 12.42
C ARG A 442 6.77 -0.39 10.94
N GLN A 443 6.23 -1.47 10.38
CA GLN A 443 6.40 -1.78 8.96
C GLN A 443 5.73 -0.74 8.09
N THR A 444 4.51 -0.32 8.40
CA THR A 444 3.79 0.77 7.73
C THR A 444 4.65 2.01 7.58
N ILE A 445 5.23 2.51 8.67
CA ILE A 445 6.07 3.70 8.65
C ILE A 445 7.31 3.49 7.80
N VAL A 446 8.09 2.46 8.11
CA VAL A 446 9.41 2.26 7.50
C VAL A 446 9.31 1.97 6.01
N VAL A 447 8.36 1.12 5.59
CA VAL A 447 8.17 0.79 4.17
C VAL A 447 7.69 2.01 3.39
N SER A 448 6.70 2.74 3.91
CA SER A 448 6.16 3.91 3.22
C SER A 448 7.23 4.99 3.01
N VAL A 449 8.05 5.26 4.04
CA VAL A 449 9.15 6.23 3.92
C VAL A 449 10.21 5.76 2.94
N LEU A 450 10.67 4.50 3.01
CA LEU A 450 11.69 3.97 2.10
C LEU A 450 11.20 3.90 0.65
N GLU A 451 10.00 3.39 0.41
CA GLU A 451 9.47 3.26 -0.95
C GLU A 451 9.16 4.62 -1.58
N SER A 452 8.75 5.61 -0.77
CA SER A 452 8.57 6.98 -1.27
C SER A 452 9.87 7.63 -1.70
N LEU A 453 11.03 7.32 -1.09
CA LEU A 453 12.34 7.86 -1.51
C LEU A 453 12.68 7.55 -2.97
N ARG A 454 12.13 6.48 -3.55
CA ARG A 454 12.28 6.17 -4.99
C ARG A 454 11.78 7.28 -5.91
N LEU A 455 10.80 8.07 -5.44
CA LEU A 455 10.22 9.17 -6.20
C LEU A 455 11.03 10.47 -6.10
N TYR A 456 11.93 10.55 -5.14
CA TYR A 456 12.70 11.76 -4.81
C TYR A 456 14.16 11.67 -5.21
N LEU A 457 14.71 10.47 -5.24
CA LEU A 457 16.11 10.23 -5.54
C LEU A 457 16.30 9.92 -7.04
N PRO A 458 17.35 10.46 -7.67
CA PRO A 458 17.69 10.11 -9.06
C PRO A 458 18.04 8.62 -9.22
N CYS A 459 18.65 8.05 -8.19
CA CYS A 459 19.02 6.64 -8.13
C CYS A 459 18.76 6.12 -6.71
N PHE A 460 18.06 4.99 -6.62
CA PHE A 460 17.74 4.37 -5.33
C PHE A 460 18.79 3.33 -4.96
N THR A 461 19.88 3.79 -4.36
CA THR A 461 20.97 2.97 -3.82
C THR A 461 21.11 3.21 -2.31
N LEU A 462 21.79 2.31 -1.59
CA LEU A 462 22.04 2.51 -0.17
C LEU A 462 22.77 3.84 0.08
N SER A 463 23.78 4.17 -0.72
CA SER A 463 24.54 5.40 -0.58
C SER A 463 23.69 6.65 -0.76
N SER A 464 22.81 6.69 -1.78
CA SER A 464 21.93 7.84 -2.01
C SER A 464 20.86 7.98 -0.92
N VAL A 465 20.30 6.86 -0.44
CA VAL A 465 19.36 6.86 0.69
C VAL A 465 20.04 7.34 1.98
N VAL A 466 21.25 6.84 2.26
CA VAL A 466 22.05 7.28 3.44
C VAL A 466 22.34 8.77 3.38
N ALA A 467 22.85 9.27 2.25
CA ALA A 467 23.17 10.69 2.09
C ALA A 467 21.93 11.59 2.30
N GLU A 468 20.78 11.17 1.80
CA GLU A 468 19.54 11.90 1.98
C GLU A 468 19.08 11.89 3.44
N VAL A 469 19.12 10.73 4.12
CA VAL A 469 18.70 10.61 5.52
C VAL A 469 19.70 11.32 6.47
N GLU A 470 21.00 11.27 6.21
CA GLU A 470 21.98 12.05 6.97
C GLU A 470 21.70 13.55 6.86
N ARG A 471 21.37 14.03 5.65
CA ARG A 471 20.95 15.42 5.46
C ARG A 471 19.68 15.77 6.26
N TRP A 472 18.75 14.83 6.44
CA TRP A 472 17.58 15.06 7.33
C TRP A 472 17.99 15.20 8.79
N LEU A 473 18.93 14.35 9.22
CA LEU A 473 19.45 14.39 10.60
C LEU A 473 20.20 15.71 10.93
N GLU A 474 20.89 16.27 9.93
CA GLU A 474 21.61 17.53 10.03
C GLU A 474 20.66 18.74 9.98
N THR A 475 19.79 18.80 8.96
CA THR A 475 18.94 19.96 8.70
C THR A 475 17.64 19.97 9.51
N GLY A 476 17.27 18.84 10.11
CA GLY A 476 15.98 18.64 10.78
C GLY A 476 14.77 18.62 9.83
N ARG A 477 14.99 18.54 8.50
CA ARG A 477 13.92 18.55 7.50
C ARG A 477 14.14 17.52 6.40
N SER A 478 13.14 16.65 6.19
CA SER A 478 13.13 15.68 5.11
C SER A 478 12.82 16.32 3.73
N CYS A 479 13.09 15.58 2.64
CA CYS A 479 12.67 15.98 1.29
C CYS A 479 11.14 16.07 1.18
N TYR A 480 10.40 15.25 1.91
CA TYR A 480 8.94 15.28 1.98
C TYR A 480 8.43 16.57 2.60
N GLN A 481 8.99 16.96 3.75
CA GLN A 481 8.65 18.23 4.43
C GLN A 481 8.99 19.46 3.59
N LYS A 482 10.07 19.38 2.79
CA LYS A 482 10.41 20.45 1.84
C LYS A 482 9.35 20.58 0.74
N LEU A 483 8.89 19.45 0.19
CA LEU A 483 7.81 19.44 -0.81
C LEU A 483 6.49 19.93 -0.19
N LEU A 484 6.14 19.46 1.01
CA LEU A 484 4.95 19.89 1.74
C LEU A 484 4.93 21.43 1.92
N ALA A 485 6.05 22.00 2.36
CA ALA A 485 6.21 23.45 2.54
C ALA A 485 6.11 24.21 1.20
N LYS A 486 6.71 23.66 0.11
CA LYS A 486 6.60 24.24 -1.24
C LYS A 486 5.15 24.28 -1.73
N LEU A 487 4.37 23.26 -1.39
CA LEU A 487 2.94 23.18 -1.72
C LEU A 487 2.05 23.97 -0.75
N LYS A 488 2.61 24.59 0.28
CA LYS A 488 1.89 25.35 1.35
C LYS A 488 0.86 24.48 2.07
N LEU A 489 1.16 23.19 2.24
CA LEU A 489 0.33 22.23 2.95
C LEU A 489 0.79 22.06 4.39
N SER A 490 -0.13 21.68 5.27
CA SER A 490 0.14 21.33 6.68
C SER A 490 -0.31 19.90 6.96
N VAL A 491 0.41 19.22 7.84
CA VAL A 491 0.02 17.88 8.32
C VAL A 491 -1.28 18.01 9.12
N ALA A 492 -2.13 16.98 9.02
CA ALA A 492 -3.39 16.93 9.76
C ALA A 492 -3.18 17.04 11.27
N GLU A 493 -4.06 17.74 11.98
CA GLU A 493 -4.00 17.90 13.45
C GLU A 493 -4.03 16.56 14.19
N ARG A 494 -4.81 15.61 13.71
CA ARG A 494 -4.86 14.25 14.24
C ARG A 494 -4.05 13.31 13.37
N PRO A 495 -3.02 12.64 13.91
CA PRO A 495 -2.19 11.69 13.17
C PRO A 495 -3.05 10.61 12.50
N ILE A 496 -2.87 10.42 11.20
CA ILE A 496 -3.54 9.37 10.42
C ILE A 496 -3.15 8.00 10.96
N LEU A 497 -1.88 7.83 11.30
CA LEU A 497 -1.35 6.60 11.85
C LEU A 497 -2.09 6.16 13.14
N ASP A 498 -2.46 7.09 14.00
CA ASP A 498 -3.19 6.77 15.24
C ASP A 498 -4.69 6.47 14.99
N ARG A 499 -5.23 6.95 13.85
CA ARG A 499 -6.60 6.62 13.40
C ARG A 499 -6.68 5.21 12.84
N VAL A 500 -5.74 4.82 11.98
CA VAL A 500 -5.77 3.52 11.27
C VAL A 500 -5.08 2.39 12.05
N LEU A 501 -4.07 2.72 12.84
CA LEU A 501 -3.27 1.79 13.65
C LEU A 501 -3.03 2.39 15.04
N PRO A 502 -4.01 2.41 15.92
CA PRO A 502 -3.87 2.98 17.25
C PRO A 502 -2.70 2.33 18.01
N LYS A 503 -2.02 3.13 18.84
CA LYS A 503 -0.96 2.61 19.70
C LYS A 503 -1.58 1.56 20.61
N PRO A 504 -0.96 0.38 20.73
CA PRO A 504 -1.43 -0.58 21.73
C PRO A 504 -1.33 0.09 23.11
N ASP A 505 -2.39 -0.02 23.91
CA ASP A 505 -2.40 0.47 25.27
C ASP A 505 -1.15 -0.02 26.01
N SER A 506 -0.43 0.89 26.62
CA SER A 506 0.87 0.70 27.30
C SER A 506 0.72 -0.07 28.61
#